data_e919764e5ff46ec0803fe45b20347ff9
#
_entry.id   e919764e5ff46ec0803fe45b20347ff9
#
_cell.length_a   1.000
_cell.length_b   1.000
_cell.length_c   1.000
_cell.angle_alpha   90.00
_cell.angle_beta   90.00
_cell.angle_gamma   90.00
#
_symmetry.space_group_name_H-M   'P 1'
#
loop_
_entity.id
_entity.type
_entity.pdbx_description
1 polymer ?
#
loop_
_entity_poly.entity_id
_entity_poly.type
_entity_poly.pdbx_seq_one_letter_code
_entity_poly.pdbx_strand_id
1 'polypeptide(L)'
;MVRPIGRRMKTDQSERDMPLVGVALAAMQAQPDGFPRYRDKAASVSATINKFLDENGLLPTEGTTLYSLRHTFEDRLTAVEAPDKVAAAMMGHKYHRPRYGVGPSLAQKREWLERIAFRAPASV
;
A
#
# COMPACT_ATOMS: atom_id res chain seq x y z
N MET A 1 2.41 2.87 10.33
CA MET A 1 3.13 4.16 10.14
C MET A 1 4.24 4.00 9.11
N VAL A 2 4.28 4.86 8.10
CA VAL A 2 5.35 4.90 7.09
C VAL A 2 6.33 6.00 7.48
N ARG A 3 7.45 5.63 8.13
CA ARG A 3 8.48 6.57 8.60
C ARG A 3 9.87 6.19 8.09
N PRO A 4 10.75 7.18 7.84
CA PRO A 4 12.11 6.94 7.37
C PRO A 4 13.03 6.54 8.54
N ILE A 5 13.08 5.26 8.86
CA ILE A 5 14.03 4.76 9.87
C ILE A 5 15.39 4.55 9.18
N GLY A 6 16.32 5.47 9.41
CA GLY A 6 17.68 5.40 8.85
C GLY A 6 17.79 5.61 7.33
N ARG A 7 16.73 6.13 6.68
CA ARG A 7 16.69 6.37 5.23
C ARG A 7 16.06 7.70 4.88
N ARG A 8 16.48 8.27 3.77
CA ARG A 8 15.85 9.47 3.21
C ARG A 8 14.57 9.09 2.45
N MET A 9 13.48 9.76 2.74
CA MET A 9 12.24 9.64 1.95
C MET A 9 12.39 10.37 0.62
N LYS A 10 11.75 9.83 -0.43
CA LYS A 10 11.78 10.45 -1.78
C LYS A 10 11.08 11.81 -1.80
N THR A 11 10.02 11.95 -1.03
CA THR A 11 9.23 13.19 -0.90
C THR A 11 8.68 13.30 0.51
N ASP A 12 8.43 14.52 0.99
CA ASP A 12 7.84 14.79 2.32
C ASP A 12 6.44 14.15 2.45
N GLN A 13 5.69 14.04 1.35
CA GLN A 13 4.36 13.40 1.32
C GLN A 13 4.42 11.88 1.47
N SER A 14 5.60 11.28 1.35
CA SER A 14 5.77 9.82 1.53
C SER A 14 5.62 9.40 2.98
N GLU A 15 5.94 10.28 3.94
CA GLU A 15 5.71 10.02 5.36
C GLU A 15 4.23 10.14 5.69
N ARG A 16 3.62 9.04 6.12
CA ARG A 16 2.19 8.99 6.43
C ARG A 16 1.84 7.81 7.30
N ASP A 17 0.77 7.96 8.07
CA ASP A 17 0.15 6.86 8.79
C ASP A 17 -0.96 6.24 7.92
N MET A 18 -0.90 4.92 7.80
CA MET A 18 -1.87 4.11 7.05
C MET A 18 -2.45 3.03 7.97
N PRO A 19 -3.76 2.99 8.17
CA PRO A 19 -4.39 1.87 8.86
C PRO A 19 -4.30 0.62 7.96
N LEU A 20 -4.16 -0.54 8.58
CA LEU A 20 -4.21 -1.82 7.88
C LEU A 20 -5.61 -2.42 8.01
N VAL A 21 -6.11 -2.98 6.93
CA VAL A 21 -7.43 -3.61 6.85
C VAL A 21 -7.35 -4.92 6.04
N GLY A 22 -8.32 -5.80 6.22
CA GLY A 22 -8.45 -7.02 5.42
C GLY A 22 -7.19 -7.90 5.45
N VAL A 23 -6.80 -8.40 4.31
CA VAL A 23 -5.64 -9.30 4.16
C VAL A 23 -4.33 -8.66 4.61
N ALA A 24 -4.16 -7.34 4.44
CA ALA A 24 -2.95 -6.64 4.88
C ALA A 24 -2.82 -6.64 6.40
N LEU A 25 -3.92 -6.46 7.13
CA LEU A 25 -3.96 -6.55 8.58
C LEU A 25 -3.64 -7.98 9.04
N ALA A 26 -4.29 -8.98 8.46
CA ALA A 26 -4.06 -10.39 8.81
C ALA A 26 -2.60 -10.80 8.56
N ALA A 27 -2.01 -10.40 7.43
CA ALA A 27 -0.61 -10.69 7.11
C ALA A 27 0.37 -10.06 8.11
N MET A 28 0.13 -8.81 8.53
CA MET A 28 0.96 -8.15 9.54
C MET A 28 0.79 -8.75 10.94
N GLN A 29 -0.39 -9.22 11.29
CA GLN A 29 -0.62 -9.94 12.55
C GLN A 29 0.09 -11.29 12.57
N ALA A 30 0.14 -12.00 11.44
CA ALA A 30 0.88 -13.24 11.28
C ALA A 30 2.40 -13.04 11.25
N GLN A 31 2.88 -11.84 10.86
CA GLN A 31 4.30 -11.51 10.71
C GLN A 31 4.62 -10.14 11.34
N PRO A 32 4.49 -9.99 12.67
CA PRO A 32 4.59 -8.68 13.34
C PRO A 32 5.97 -8.04 13.24
N ASP A 33 7.03 -8.85 13.14
CA ASP A 33 8.41 -8.38 13.00
C ASP A 33 8.79 -8.03 11.55
N GLY A 34 7.84 -8.16 10.62
CA GLY A 34 8.08 -7.97 9.19
C GLY A 34 9.05 -9.02 8.63
N PHE A 35 9.94 -8.60 7.73
CA PHE A 35 10.85 -9.51 7.04
C PHE A 35 12.31 -9.08 7.20
N PRO A 36 12.95 -9.32 8.37
CA PRO A 36 14.33 -8.87 8.65
C PRO A 36 15.36 -9.39 7.64
N ARG A 37 15.11 -10.58 7.05
CA ARG A 37 15.93 -11.16 5.99
C ARG A 37 16.11 -10.23 4.79
N TYR A 38 15.12 -9.40 4.50
CA TYR A 38 15.11 -8.48 3.35
C TYR A 38 15.43 -7.03 3.73
N ARG A 39 15.92 -6.79 4.95
CA ARG A 39 16.34 -5.44 5.34
C ARG A 39 17.38 -4.92 4.33
N ASP A 40 17.17 -3.74 3.80
CA ASP A 40 18.01 -3.08 2.81
C ASP A 40 18.18 -3.83 1.47
N LYS A 41 17.30 -4.80 1.18
CA LYS A 41 17.32 -5.65 -0.02
C LYS A 41 16.05 -5.49 -0.87
N ALA A 42 15.63 -4.25 -1.13
CA ALA A 42 14.39 -3.98 -1.87
C ALA A 42 14.37 -4.61 -3.27
N ALA A 43 15.50 -4.55 -4.01
CA ALA A 43 15.62 -5.17 -5.32
C ALA A 43 15.50 -6.70 -5.25
N SER A 44 16.09 -7.32 -4.24
CA SER A 44 16.03 -8.77 -4.04
C SER A 44 14.61 -9.24 -3.71
N VAL A 45 13.90 -8.54 -2.82
CA VAL A 45 12.52 -8.90 -2.49
C VAL A 45 11.59 -8.72 -3.70
N SER A 46 11.76 -7.64 -4.46
CA SER A 46 10.98 -7.40 -5.67
C SER A 46 11.20 -8.50 -6.71
N ALA A 47 12.45 -8.88 -6.97
CA ALA A 47 12.77 -9.96 -7.90
C ALA A 47 12.18 -11.31 -7.45
N THR A 48 12.30 -11.64 -6.16
CA THR A 48 11.76 -12.88 -5.59
C THR A 48 10.24 -12.96 -5.73
N ILE A 49 9.54 -11.87 -5.40
CA ILE A 49 8.06 -11.84 -5.50
C ILE A 49 7.62 -11.88 -6.95
N ASN A 50 8.23 -11.11 -7.85
CA ASN A 50 7.86 -11.14 -9.27
C ASN A 50 8.09 -12.53 -9.88
N LYS A 51 9.20 -13.19 -9.56
CA LYS A 51 9.47 -14.57 -9.97
C LYS A 51 8.39 -15.53 -9.46
N PHE A 52 8.02 -15.43 -8.19
CA PHE A 52 6.95 -16.26 -7.61
C PHE A 52 5.61 -16.04 -8.33
N LEU A 53 5.24 -14.79 -8.62
CA LEU A 53 4.01 -14.46 -9.32
C LEU A 53 3.99 -15.06 -10.73
N ASP A 54 5.10 -14.96 -11.46
CA ASP A 54 5.24 -15.51 -12.81
C ASP A 54 5.18 -17.04 -12.82
N GLU A 55 6.00 -17.70 -12.00
CA GLU A 55 6.04 -19.17 -11.91
C GLU A 55 4.73 -19.81 -11.47
N ASN A 56 3.87 -19.09 -10.77
CA ASN A 56 2.56 -19.56 -10.32
C ASN A 56 1.38 -19.07 -11.19
N GLY A 57 1.65 -18.43 -12.33
CA GLY A 57 0.61 -17.94 -13.23
C GLY A 57 -0.31 -16.88 -12.63
N LEU A 58 0.22 -16.08 -11.70
CA LEU A 58 -0.54 -15.05 -10.97
C LEU A 58 -0.46 -13.66 -11.63
N LEU A 59 0.24 -13.55 -12.75
CA LEU A 59 0.31 -12.32 -13.55
C LEU A 59 -0.79 -12.35 -14.62
N PRO A 60 -1.76 -11.43 -14.59
CA PRO A 60 -2.90 -11.45 -15.52
C PRO A 60 -2.51 -11.12 -16.97
N THR A 61 -1.45 -10.34 -17.17
CA THR A 61 -0.98 -9.94 -18.50
C THR A 61 0.54 -9.78 -18.50
N GLU A 62 1.13 -9.83 -19.69
CA GLU A 62 2.55 -9.50 -19.88
C GLU A 62 2.85 -8.07 -19.37
N GLY A 63 3.99 -7.89 -18.73
CA GLY A 63 4.41 -6.62 -18.13
C GLY A 63 3.80 -6.29 -16.77
N THR A 64 2.87 -7.11 -16.26
CA THR A 64 2.38 -6.98 -14.88
C THR A 64 3.47 -7.39 -13.89
N THR A 65 3.63 -6.62 -12.83
CA THR A 65 4.62 -6.85 -11.77
C THR A 65 4.03 -6.53 -10.40
N LEU A 66 4.79 -6.80 -9.33
CA LEU A 66 4.43 -6.37 -7.98
C LEU A 66 4.09 -4.87 -7.91
N TYR A 67 4.78 -4.02 -8.67
CA TYR A 67 4.51 -2.58 -8.72
C TYR A 67 3.11 -2.25 -9.26
N SER A 68 2.52 -3.12 -10.07
CA SER A 68 1.17 -2.94 -10.61
C SER A 68 0.09 -2.90 -9.52
N LEU A 69 0.37 -3.43 -8.32
CA LEU A 69 -0.52 -3.30 -7.17
C LEU A 69 -0.76 -1.84 -6.77
N ARG A 70 0.20 -0.95 -7.02
CA ARG A 70 0.04 0.49 -6.78
C ARG A 70 -1.01 1.10 -7.70
N HIS A 71 -1.01 0.73 -8.97
CA HIS A 71 -2.04 1.16 -9.94
C HIS A 71 -3.41 0.60 -9.56
N THR A 72 -3.47 -0.70 -9.24
CA THR A 72 -4.70 -1.34 -8.78
C THR A 72 -5.27 -0.67 -7.53
N PHE A 73 -4.43 -0.25 -6.60
CA PHE A 73 -4.86 0.45 -5.40
C PHE A 73 -5.53 1.79 -5.74
N GLU A 74 -4.93 2.57 -6.65
CA GLU A 74 -5.48 3.85 -7.13
C GLU A 74 -6.80 3.63 -7.88
N ASP A 75 -6.84 2.67 -8.81
CA ASP A 75 -8.05 2.34 -9.58
C ASP A 75 -9.21 1.90 -8.67
N ARG A 76 -8.92 1.11 -7.64
CA ARG A 76 -9.94 0.68 -6.68
C ARG A 76 -10.47 1.83 -5.82
N LEU A 77 -9.62 2.78 -5.43
CA LEU A 77 -10.07 4.00 -4.74
C LEU A 77 -10.95 4.85 -5.64
N THR A 78 -10.61 4.97 -6.90
CA THR A 78 -11.43 5.67 -7.91
C THR A 78 -12.78 4.97 -8.11
N ALA A 79 -12.79 3.64 -8.19
CA ALA A 79 -14.00 2.86 -8.38
C ALA A 79 -15.02 2.99 -7.24
N VAL A 80 -14.57 3.25 -6.01
CA VAL A 80 -15.45 3.52 -4.86
C VAL A 80 -15.70 5.02 -4.65
N GLU A 81 -15.28 5.86 -5.59
CA GLU A 81 -15.44 7.32 -5.55
C GLU A 81 -14.79 7.98 -4.32
N ALA A 82 -13.63 7.47 -3.91
CA ALA A 82 -12.88 8.05 -2.80
C ALA A 82 -12.50 9.51 -3.12
N PRO A 83 -12.70 10.46 -2.19
CA PRO A 83 -12.32 11.85 -2.41
C PRO A 83 -10.84 12.00 -2.78
N ASP A 84 -10.52 12.82 -3.78
CA ASP A 84 -9.14 13.02 -4.27
C ASP A 84 -8.14 13.33 -3.15
N LYS A 85 -8.56 14.13 -2.16
CA LYS A 85 -7.71 14.47 -1.01
C LYS A 85 -7.37 13.25 -0.16
N VAL A 86 -8.31 12.32 0.00
CA VAL A 86 -8.12 11.07 0.74
C VAL A 86 -7.24 10.12 -0.05
N ALA A 87 -7.53 9.95 -1.34
CA ALA A 87 -6.74 9.12 -2.24
C ALA A 87 -5.28 9.60 -2.34
N ALA A 88 -5.05 10.89 -2.54
CA ALA A 88 -3.71 11.49 -2.57
C ALA A 88 -2.95 11.28 -1.26
N ALA A 89 -3.61 11.45 -0.11
CA ALA A 89 -3.00 11.22 1.20
C ALA A 89 -2.60 9.76 1.40
N MET A 90 -3.42 8.80 0.96
CA MET A 90 -3.13 7.37 1.03
C MET A 90 -2.04 6.94 0.05
N MET A 91 -2.04 7.50 -1.16
CA MET A 91 -1.02 7.23 -2.18
C MET A 91 0.35 7.87 -1.87
N GLY A 92 0.40 8.83 -0.95
CA GLY A 92 1.58 9.64 -0.71
C GLY A 92 1.90 10.59 -1.87
N HIS A 93 0.86 11.05 -2.57
CA HIS A 93 0.97 12.01 -3.65
C HIS A 93 0.79 13.45 -3.15
N LYS A 94 1.43 14.39 -3.84
CA LYS A 94 1.20 15.81 -3.61
C LYS A 94 -0.21 16.16 -4.05
N TYR A 95 -0.99 16.75 -3.16
CA TYR A 95 -2.30 17.26 -3.50
C TYR A 95 -2.15 18.71 -4.04
N HIS A 96 -2.61 18.94 -5.27
CA HIS A 96 -2.36 20.18 -6.00
C HIS A 96 -3.20 21.38 -5.56
N ARG A 97 -4.13 21.22 -4.62
CA ARG A 97 -4.91 22.31 -4.05
C ARG A 97 -4.26 22.83 -2.75
N PRO A 98 -4.49 24.10 -2.36
CA PRO A 98 -4.01 24.61 -1.08
C PRO A 98 -4.43 23.69 0.06
N ARG A 99 -3.49 23.39 0.97
CA ARG A 99 -3.77 22.57 2.14
C ARG A 99 -4.43 23.44 3.20
N TYR A 100 -5.72 23.20 3.43
CA TYR A 100 -6.42 23.71 4.60
C TYR A 100 -6.62 22.53 5.57
N GLY A 101 -6.15 22.68 6.81
CA GLY A 101 -6.26 21.68 7.86
C GLY A 101 -5.22 20.56 7.79
N VAL A 102 -5.35 19.59 8.71
CA VAL A 102 -4.39 18.49 8.94
C VAL A 102 -4.51 17.29 7.99
N GLY A 103 -5.44 17.33 7.05
CA GLY A 103 -5.72 16.22 6.14
C GLY A 103 -6.68 15.16 6.73
N PRO A 104 -6.89 14.04 6.02
CA PRO A 104 -7.80 12.99 6.47
C PRO A 104 -7.28 12.26 7.70
N SER A 105 -8.19 12.01 8.67
CA SER A 105 -7.90 11.24 9.87
C SER A 105 -7.65 9.75 9.56
N LEU A 106 -7.08 9.03 10.51
CA LEU A 106 -6.91 7.57 10.39
C LEU A 106 -8.27 6.85 10.23
N ALA A 107 -9.31 7.33 10.91
CA ALA A 107 -10.65 6.77 10.80
C ALA A 107 -11.22 6.95 9.38
N GLN A 108 -11.07 8.13 8.79
CA GLN A 108 -11.49 8.39 7.42
C GLN A 108 -10.70 7.53 6.40
N LYS A 109 -9.39 7.42 6.57
CA LYS A 109 -8.58 6.53 5.73
C LYS A 109 -9.02 5.07 5.84
N ARG A 110 -9.28 4.61 7.08
CA ARG A 110 -9.74 3.25 7.34
C ARG A 110 -11.07 2.96 6.63
N GLU A 111 -12.03 3.87 6.73
CA GLU A 111 -13.34 3.72 6.07
C GLU A 111 -13.20 3.45 4.57
N TRP A 112 -12.38 4.25 3.88
CA TRP A 112 -12.14 4.07 2.44
C TRP A 112 -11.35 2.81 2.11
N LEU A 113 -10.36 2.45 2.92
CA LEU A 113 -9.60 1.22 2.76
C LEU A 113 -10.46 -0.03 2.95
N GLU A 114 -11.41 -0.02 3.89
CA GLU A 114 -12.34 -1.13 4.10
C GLU A 114 -13.25 -1.37 2.88
N ARG A 115 -13.59 -0.34 2.12
CA ARG A 115 -14.38 -0.46 0.88
C ARG A 115 -13.64 -1.19 -0.24
N ILE A 116 -12.32 -1.16 -0.24
CA ILE A 116 -11.47 -1.78 -1.27
C ILE A 116 -10.68 -2.98 -0.75
N ALA A 117 -10.80 -3.32 0.53
CA ALA A 117 -10.04 -4.39 1.16
C ALA A 117 -10.36 -5.76 0.56
N PHE A 118 -9.34 -6.60 0.44
CA PHE A 118 -9.52 -8.03 0.19
C PHE A 118 -9.76 -8.74 1.52
N ARG A 119 -10.69 -9.69 1.54
CA ARG A 119 -10.90 -10.54 2.71
C ARG A 119 -9.69 -11.46 2.89
N ALA A 120 -9.22 -11.60 4.12
CA ALA A 120 -8.21 -12.58 4.45
C ALA A 120 -8.79 -14.00 4.29
N PRO A 121 -8.06 -14.94 3.70
CA PRO A 121 -8.45 -16.34 3.75
C PRO A 121 -8.40 -16.85 5.19
N ALA A 122 -9.21 -17.88 5.50
CA ALA A 122 -9.29 -18.44 6.85
C ALA A 122 -7.96 -19.06 7.36
N SER A 123 -7.04 -19.32 6.44
CA SER A 123 -5.73 -19.94 6.70
C SER A 123 -4.56 -18.96 6.82
N VAL A 124 -4.84 -17.68 6.90
CA VAL A 124 -3.79 -16.64 7.11
C VAL A 124 -3.63 -16.34 8.58
#